data_5a17e6453904205b5bbe3bbc8f89fb94
#
_entry.id   5a17e6453904205b5bbe3bbc8f89fb94
#
_cell.length_a   1.000
_cell.length_b   1.000
_cell.length_c   1.000
_cell.angle_alpha   90.00
_cell.angle_beta   90.00
_cell.angle_gamma   90.00
#
_symmetry.space_group_name_H-M   'P 1'
#
loop_
_entity.id
_entity.type
_entity.pdbx_description
1 polymer ?
#
loop_
_entity_poly.entity_id
_entity_poly.type
_entity_poly.pdbx_seq_one_letter_code
_entity_poly.pdbx_strand_id
1 'polypeptide(L)'
;MKIKSVAVLGAGAVGSYVIWGLSEKSDIRLGVIAEGERAERLKKNGCAINGKIYHPEVWSPEEAHNVDLLVVALKYGSLEGTLKSIQKTTGGHTVVMSLMNGVDSEEIIGRTVGTEHVLPALIKALEEKNDGKFNYTGNQKPIIEITVNENAVIHFELWPEIAPIACGSVMQLAEKKIFDGRAIERLEPGFVLQPLFFDGVDPQIDIMVEPEFKTNPENAKIVFERGIVAMAGDPENSSGSQYYITLAASERLNGNFTVIGKVIDGWDEIERLEHVEVEEAIEPQSGFVYHRPVKTEMITKVRCIK
;
A
#
# COMPACT_ATOMS: atom_id res chain seq x y z
N MET A 1 8.61 14.34 16.30
CA MET A 1 9.00 15.54 15.52
C MET A 1 7.76 16.13 14.88
N LYS A 2 7.54 17.45 14.90
CA LYS A 2 6.43 18.09 14.18
C LYS A 2 6.95 18.61 12.85
N ILE A 3 6.44 18.13 11.72
CA ILE A 3 6.79 18.59 10.37
C ILE A 3 6.21 19.97 10.14
N LYS A 4 7.06 20.95 9.79
CA LYS A 4 6.71 22.34 9.48
C LYS A 4 7.20 22.79 8.09
N SER A 5 8.21 22.11 7.56
CA SER A 5 8.79 22.40 6.25
C SER A 5 8.87 21.12 5.41
N VAL A 6 8.38 21.18 4.18
CA VAL A 6 8.37 20.05 3.25
C VAL A 6 8.93 20.50 1.90
N ALA A 7 9.93 19.78 1.41
CA ALA A 7 10.44 19.94 0.07
C ALA A 7 10.01 18.75 -0.80
N VAL A 8 9.56 19.01 -2.02
CA VAL A 8 9.19 17.98 -2.99
C VAL A 8 10.19 18.00 -4.14
N LEU A 9 10.95 16.94 -4.30
CA LEU A 9 11.85 16.72 -5.42
C LEU A 9 11.14 15.89 -6.49
N GLY A 10 10.64 16.56 -7.52
CA GLY A 10 9.86 15.96 -8.60
C GLY A 10 8.37 16.32 -8.55
N ALA A 11 7.97 17.32 -9.33
CA ALA A 11 6.56 17.71 -9.53
C ALA A 11 5.93 16.93 -10.72
N GLY A 12 6.11 15.60 -10.73
CA GLY A 12 5.39 14.68 -11.61
C GLY A 12 4.03 14.31 -10.98
N ALA A 13 3.47 13.18 -11.41
CA ALA A 13 2.23 12.63 -10.89
C ALA A 13 2.18 12.59 -9.36
N VAL A 14 3.02 11.76 -8.78
CA VAL A 14 3.09 11.56 -7.33
C VAL A 14 3.45 12.85 -6.58
N GLY A 15 4.46 13.59 -7.07
CA GLY A 15 4.83 14.87 -6.44
C GLY A 15 3.71 15.91 -6.49
N SER A 16 2.95 15.96 -7.57
CA SER A 16 1.78 16.85 -7.68
C SER A 16 0.67 16.48 -6.68
N TYR A 17 0.48 15.18 -6.42
CA TYR A 17 -0.44 14.74 -5.37
C TYR A 17 -0.05 15.27 -3.98
N VAL A 18 1.26 15.18 -3.63
CA VAL A 18 1.79 15.73 -2.38
C VAL A 18 1.63 17.26 -2.33
N ILE A 19 1.96 17.95 -3.43
CA ILE A 19 1.80 19.40 -3.54
C ILE A 19 0.32 19.78 -3.32
N TRP A 20 -0.61 19.09 -3.96
CA TRP A 20 -2.04 19.30 -3.78
C TRP A 20 -2.47 19.15 -2.32
N GLY A 21 -2.14 18.01 -1.70
CA GLY A 21 -2.55 17.72 -0.32
C GLY A 21 -1.97 18.68 0.72
N LEU A 22 -0.78 19.24 0.47
CA LEU A 22 -0.10 20.13 1.41
C LEU A 22 -0.31 21.62 1.12
N SER A 23 -0.67 22.00 -0.11
CA SER A 23 -0.82 23.43 -0.49
C SER A 23 -1.91 24.17 0.28
N GLU A 24 -2.85 23.45 0.89
CA GLU A 24 -3.94 24.05 1.70
C GLU A 24 -3.63 24.02 3.21
N LYS A 25 -2.46 23.55 3.62
CA LYS A 25 -2.00 23.51 5.01
C LYS A 25 -1.21 24.77 5.36
N SER A 26 -1.83 25.68 6.10
CA SER A 26 -1.20 26.97 6.47
C SER A 26 -0.06 26.86 7.48
N ASP A 27 0.08 25.72 8.14
CA ASP A 27 1.13 25.46 9.15
C ASP A 27 2.34 24.71 8.56
N ILE A 28 2.34 24.44 7.25
CA ILE A 28 3.43 23.78 6.53
C ILE A 28 4.00 24.72 5.47
N ARG A 29 5.29 24.97 5.53
CA ARG A 29 6.03 25.63 4.47
C ARG A 29 6.37 24.61 3.40
N LEU A 30 5.77 24.73 2.22
CA LEU A 30 5.91 23.79 1.09
C LEU A 30 6.73 24.41 -0.04
N GLY A 31 7.78 23.71 -0.48
CA GLY A 31 8.56 24.06 -1.65
C GLY A 31 8.80 22.91 -2.59
N VAL A 32 9.03 23.23 -3.85
CA VAL A 32 9.42 22.27 -4.90
C VAL A 32 10.86 22.51 -5.27
N ILE A 33 11.70 21.49 -5.21
CA ILE A 33 13.09 21.59 -5.63
C ILE A 33 13.16 21.54 -7.15
N ALA A 34 13.65 22.62 -7.75
CA ALA A 34 13.90 22.72 -9.18
C ALA A 34 14.99 23.74 -9.49
N GLU A 35 15.71 23.53 -10.58
CA GLU A 35 16.77 24.38 -11.08
C GLU A 35 16.60 24.71 -12.55
N GLY A 36 17.26 25.75 -13.02
CA GLY A 36 17.28 26.18 -14.43
C GLY A 36 15.88 26.46 -15.01
N GLU A 37 15.68 26.11 -16.26
CA GLU A 37 14.41 26.35 -16.99
C GLU A 37 13.20 25.73 -16.30
N ARG A 38 13.38 24.62 -15.59
CA ARG A 38 12.30 23.97 -14.85
C ARG A 38 11.83 24.81 -13.66
N ALA A 39 12.76 25.46 -12.95
CA ALA A 39 12.44 26.38 -11.87
C ALA A 39 11.67 27.59 -12.38
N GLU A 40 12.11 28.20 -13.47
CA GLU A 40 11.46 29.36 -14.07
C GLU A 40 10.04 29.01 -14.57
N ARG A 41 9.88 27.83 -15.18
CA ARG A 41 8.56 27.35 -15.60
C ARG A 41 7.61 27.13 -14.44
N LEU A 42 8.08 26.54 -13.32
CA LEU A 42 7.27 26.31 -12.13
C LEU A 42 6.89 27.64 -11.45
N LYS A 43 7.81 28.56 -11.33
CA LYS A 43 7.55 29.91 -10.79
C LYS A 43 6.48 30.63 -11.61
N LYS A 44 6.57 30.55 -12.95
CA LYS A 44 5.66 31.24 -13.87
C LYS A 44 4.29 30.58 -13.94
N ASN A 45 4.24 29.27 -14.10
CA ASN A 45 3.01 28.55 -14.44
C ASN A 45 2.39 27.80 -13.27
N GLY A 46 3.14 27.59 -12.17
CA GLY A 46 2.71 26.75 -11.07
C GLY A 46 2.53 25.28 -11.44
N CYS A 47 1.77 24.57 -10.62
CA CYS A 47 1.35 23.18 -10.82
C CYS A 47 -0.16 23.15 -11.02
N ALA A 48 -0.60 22.71 -12.20
CA ALA A 48 -2.04 22.56 -12.50
C ALA A 48 -2.52 21.17 -12.03
N ILE A 49 -3.41 21.13 -11.04
CA ILE A 49 -3.91 19.90 -10.40
C ILE A 49 -5.42 20.04 -10.23
N ASN A 50 -6.19 19.06 -10.70
CA ASN A 50 -7.66 19.04 -10.62
C ASN A 50 -8.31 20.38 -11.08
N GLY A 51 -7.80 20.95 -12.16
CA GLY A 51 -8.31 22.21 -12.73
C GLY A 51 -7.90 23.48 -11.98
N LYS A 52 -7.21 23.37 -10.83
CA LYS A 52 -6.69 24.50 -10.04
C LYS A 52 -5.18 24.62 -10.20
N ILE A 53 -4.66 25.86 -10.22
CA ILE A 53 -3.21 26.10 -10.27
C ILE A 53 -2.71 26.40 -8.87
N TYR A 54 -1.72 25.66 -8.44
CA TYR A 54 -1.02 25.82 -7.16
C TYR A 54 0.34 26.42 -7.42
N HIS A 55 0.77 27.37 -6.58
CA HIS A 55 2.07 28.03 -6.66
C HIS A 55 2.90 27.77 -5.39
N PRO A 56 3.44 26.52 -5.21
CA PRO A 56 4.37 26.26 -4.12
C PRO A 56 5.64 27.14 -4.29
N GLU A 57 6.37 27.37 -3.22
CA GLU A 57 7.71 27.98 -3.34
C GLU A 57 8.58 27.10 -4.25
N VAL A 58 9.52 27.71 -4.97
CA VAL A 58 10.48 26.96 -5.80
C VAL A 58 11.86 27.21 -5.24
N TRP A 59 12.49 26.15 -4.74
CA TRP A 59 13.78 26.20 -4.06
C TRP A 59 14.89 25.52 -4.88
N SER A 60 16.12 26.01 -4.74
CA SER A 60 17.30 25.21 -5.04
C SER A 60 17.51 24.14 -3.95
N PRO A 61 18.35 23.13 -4.18
CA PRO A 61 18.70 22.17 -3.13
C PRO A 61 19.30 22.82 -1.87
N GLU A 62 20.06 23.89 -2.04
CA GLU A 62 20.68 24.67 -0.97
C GLU A 62 19.65 25.46 -0.17
N GLU A 63 18.68 26.09 -0.83
CA GLU A 63 17.57 26.81 -0.18
C GLU A 63 16.65 25.87 0.61
N ALA A 64 16.53 24.61 0.16
CA ALA A 64 15.78 23.56 0.82
C ALA A 64 16.59 22.80 1.89
N HIS A 65 17.86 23.19 2.15
CA HIS A 65 18.70 22.49 3.11
C HIS A 65 18.06 22.43 4.50
N ASN A 66 18.11 21.23 5.09
CA ASN A 66 17.63 20.96 6.45
C ASN A 66 16.11 21.17 6.64
N VAL A 67 15.28 20.94 5.60
CA VAL A 67 13.82 20.83 5.76
C VAL A 67 13.47 19.64 6.65
N ASP A 68 12.29 19.67 7.27
CA ASP A 68 11.85 18.57 8.14
C ASP A 68 11.58 17.30 7.33
N LEU A 69 10.98 17.44 6.14
CA LEU A 69 10.65 16.32 5.26
C LEU A 69 11.06 16.63 3.81
N LEU A 70 11.86 15.75 3.23
CA LEU A 70 12.15 15.72 1.80
C LEU A 70 11.38 14.58 1.15
N VAL A 71 10.46 14.89 0.25
CA VAL A 71 9.73 13.91 -0.55
C VAL A 71 10.39 13.74 -1.91
N VAL A 72 10.87 12.55 -2.21
CA VAL A 72 11.48 12.20 -3.50
C VAL A 72 10.45 11.48 -4.36
N ALA A 73 9.96 12.15 -5.42
CA ALA A 73 8.90 11.69 -6.31
C ALA A 73 9.34 11.78 -7.78
N LEU A 74 10.44 11.12 -8.10
CA LEU A 74 11.07 11.10 -9.41
C LEU A 74 10.74 9.81 -10.18
N LYS A 75 11.00 9.80 -11.49
CA LYS A 75 11.11 8.54 -12.23
C LYS A 75 12.43 7.87 -11.84
N TYR A 76 12.40 6.54 -11.70
CA TYR A 76 13.55 5.75 -11.25
C TYR A 76 14.86 6.08 -12.00
N GLY A 77 14.80 6.15 -13.34
CA GLY A 77 15.98 6.50 -14.15
C GLY A 77 16.57 7.89 -13.93
N SER A 78 15.92 8.75 -13.11
CA SER A 78 16.44 10.07 -12.74
C SER A 78 17.09 10.09 -11.35
N LEU A 79 17.03 9.01 -10.59
CA LEU A 79 17.47 8.98 -9.20
C LEU A 79 18.98 9.26 -9.09
N GLU A 80 19.80 8.52 -9.81
CA GLU A 80 21.28 8.68 -9.75
C GLU A 80 21.72 10.10 -10.03
N GLY A 81 21.15 10.74 -11.05
CA GLY A 81 21.47 12.12 -11.42
C GLY A 81 21.06 13.17 -10.37
N THR A 82 20.19 12.79 -9.42
CA THR A 82 19.66 13.71 -8.40
C THR A 82 20.18 13.44 -6.99
N LEU A 83 21.00 12.41 -6.78
CA LEU A 83 21.55 12.07 -5.45
C LEU A 83 22.31 13.24 -4.80
N LYS A 84 23.04 14.04 -5.58
CA LYS A 84 23.72 15.24 -5.08
C LYS A 84 22.73 16.29 -4.55
N SER A 85 21.60 16.46 -5.23
CA SER A 85 20.55 17.39 -4.78
C SER A 85 19.87 16.88 -3.51
N ILE A 86 19.61 15.58 -3.42
CA ILE A 86 19.08 14.93 -2.21
C ILE A 86 20.05 15.14 -1.04
N GLN A 87 21.35 14.90 -1.25
CA GLN A 87 22.39 15.09 -0.23
C GLN A 87 22.47 16.54 0.25
N LYS A 88 22.42 17.51 -0.66
CA LYS A 88 22.45 18.94 -0.30
C LYS A 88 21.22 19.39 0.49
N THR A 89 20.06 18.82 0.18
CA THR A 89 18.80 19.12 0.87
C THR A 89 18.74 18.50 2.27
N THR A 90 19.34 17.32 2.44
CA THR A 90 19.29 16.56 3.69
C THR A 90 20.19 17.20 4.73
N GLY A 91 19.63 17.61 5.84
CA GLY A 91 20.35 18.10 7.04
C GLY A 91 20.17 17.14 8.22
N GLY A 92 20.69 17.52 9.38
CA GLY A 92 20.79 16.62 10.54
C GLY A 92 19.47 16.11 11.11
N HIS A 93 18.33 16.75 10.80
CA HIS A 93 17.01 16.30 11.24
C HIS A 93 16.04 15.98 10.09
N THR A 94 16.50 16.12 8.84
CA THR A 94 15.67 15.87 7.66
C THR A 94 15.27 14.40 7.60
N VAL A 95 13.98 14.14 7.45
CA VAL A 95 13.46 12.82 7.06
C VAL A 95 13.31 12.80 5.54
N VAL A 96 13.81 11.77 4.89
CA VAL A 96 13.69 11.57 3.44
C VAL A 96 12.70 10.45 3.17
N MET A 97 11.64 10.75 2.43
CA MET A 97 10.60 9.79 2.04
C MET A 97 10.66 9.57 0.55
N SER A 98 10.95 8.34 0.12
CA SER A 98 10.87 7.96 -1.28
C SER A 98 9.44 7.56 -1.63
N LEU A 99 8.86 8.23 -2.62
CA LEU A 99 7.57 7.89 -3.22
C LEU A 99 7.77 7.42 -4.67
N MET A 100 8.89 6.80 -4.93
CA MET A 100 9.25 6.30 -6.26
C MET A 100 8.79 4.84 -6.42
N ASN A 101 8.49 4.46 -7.66
CA ASN A 101 8.31 3.05 -7.99
C ASN A 101 9.67 2.35 -7.98
N GLY A 102 9.74 1.17 -7.39
CA GLY A 102 10.96 0.37 -7.26
C GLY A 102 11.22 -0.03 -5.81
N VAL A 103 12.03 -1.07 -5.61
CA VAL A 103 12.27 -1.68 -4.29
C VAL A 103 13.60 -1.27 -3.65
N ASP A 104 14.43 -0.53 -4.36
CA ASP A 104 15.80 -0.18 -3.99
C ASP A 104 16.07 1.33 -3.90
N SER A 105 15.07 2.16 -4.18
CA SER A 105 15.22 3.62 -4.12
C SER A 105 15.61 4.10 -2.72
N GLU A 106 15.02 3.53 -1.68
CA GLU A 106 15.34 3.83 -0.29
C GLU A 106 16.77 3.41 0.08
N GLU A 107 17.20 2.25 -0.41
CA GLU A 107 18.56 1.78 -0.19
C GLU A 107 19.60 2.69 -0.86
N ILE A 108 19.36 3.07 -2.12
CA ILE A 108 20.23 3.97 -2.87
C ILE A 108 20.31 5.34 -2.20
N ILE A 109 19.18 5.90 -1.80
CA ILE A 109 19.12 7.16 -1.06
C ILE A 109 19.83 7.02 0.28
N GLY A 110 19.56 5.95 1.04
CA GLY A 110 20.16 5.71 2.35
C GLY A 110 21.69 5.56 2.32
N ARG A 111 22.25 4.99 1.25
CA ARG A 111 23.71 4.96 1.04
C ARG A 111 24.30 6.36 0.83
N THR A 112 23.51 7.31 0.36
CA THR A 112 23.95 8.67 0.07
C THR A 112 23.83 9.62 1.27
N VAL A 113 22.75 9.51 2.03
CA VAL A 113 22.41 10.46 3.12
C VAL A 113 22.47 9.87 4.52
N GLY A 114 22.60 8.54 4.63
CA GLY A 114 22.44 7.78 5.87
C GLY A 114 21.05 7.11 5.94
N THR A 115 21.03 5.83 6.32
CA THR A 115 19.78 5.05 6.42
C THR A 115 18.85 5.56 7.51
N GLU A 116 19.41 6.20 8.53
CA GLU A 116 18.69 6.86 9.63
C GLU A 116 17.81 8.04 9.19
N HIS A 117 18.10 8.61 8.02
CA HIS A 117 17.30 9.69 7.42
C HIS A 117 16.13 9.16 6.58
N VAL A 118 16.15 7.89 6.16
CA VAL A 118 15.19 7.37 5.18
C VAL A 118 14.00 6.73 5.86
N LEU A 119 12.82 7.23 5.53
CA LEU A 119 11.55 6.64 5.92
C LEU A 119 11.00 5.81 4.75
N PRO A 120 10.90 4.49 4.87
CA PRO A 120 10.21 3.66 3.87
C PRO A 120 8.76 4.10 3.69
N ALA A 121 8.34 4.26 2.45
CA ALA A 121 6.99 4.71 2.13
C ALA A 121 6.45 4.06 0.87
N LEU A 122 5.13 3.85 0.85
CA LEU A 122 4.39 3.41 -0.32
C LEU A 122 3.30 4.43 -0.63
N ILE A 123 3.22 4.83 -1.90
CA ILE A 123 2.12 5.67 -2.38
C ILE A 123 1.41 4.98 -3.53
N LYS A 124 0.08 5.02 -3.51
CA LYS A 124 -0.77 4.70 -4.66
C LYS A 124 -1.65 5.91 -4.94
N ALA A 125 -1.39 6.57 -6.06
CA ALA A 125 -2.21 7.67 -6.56
C ALA A 125 -2.72 7.32 -7.95
N LEU A 126 -4.02 7.48 -8.17
CA LEU A 126 -4.64 7.39 -9.49
C LEU A 126 -4.62 8.76 -10.14
N GLU A 127 -4.06 8.82 -11.33
CA GLU A 127 -3.95 10.07 -12.06
C GLU A 127 -4.30 9.90 -13.54
N GLU A 128 -4.89 10.93 -14.10
CA GLU A 128 -4.92 11.16 -15.53
C GLU A 128 -4.05 12.38 -15.84
N LYS A 129 -3.10 12.22 -16.74
CA LYS A 129 -2.28 13.30 -17.24
C LYS A 129 -2.79 13.75 -18.58
N ASN A 130 -3.26 15.01 -18.67
CA ASN A 130 -3.62 15.63 -19.92
C ASN A 130 -2.94 17.00 -20.04
N ASP A 131 -2.18 17.23 -21.11
CA ASP A 131 -1.46 18.49 -21.42
C ASP A 131 -0.64 19.06 -20.24
N GLY A 132 0.02 18.17 -19.48
CA GLY A 132 0.82 18.57 -18.33
C GLY A 132 0.03 18.89 -17.08
N LYS A 133 -1.29 18.70 -17.08
CA LYS A 133 -2.16 18.80 -15.91
C LYS A 133 -2.36 17.41 -15.31
N PHE A 134 -2.52 17.36 -13.98
CA PHE A 134 -2.80 16.12 -13.25
C PHE A 134 -4.21 16.19 -12.68
N ASN A 135 -5.01 15.17 -12.97
CA ASN A 135 -6.34 15.00 -12.41
C ASN A 135 -6.33 13.75 -11.54
N TYR A 136 -6.63 13.93 -10.28
CA TYR A 136 -6.76 12.83 -9.33
C TYR A 136 -8.23 12.53 -9.11
N THR A 137 -8.65 11.32 -9.41
CA THR A 137 -9.97 10.82 -9.05
C THR A 137 -9.93 10.41 -7.59
N GLY A 138 -9.88 11.38 -6.67
CA GLY A 138 -9.75 11.14 -5.24
C GLY A 138 -10.79 10.16 -4.71
N ASN A 139 -10.40 9.34 -3.74
CA ASN A 139 -11.20 8.37 -2.99
C ASN A 139 -11.54 7.04 -3.70
N GLN A 140 -10.96 6.69 -4.83
CA GLN A 140 -11.06 5.31 -5.29
C GLN A 140 -10.15 4.44 -4.42
N LYS A 141 -10.78 3.57 -3.66
CA LYS A 141 -10.06 2.57 -2.87
C LYS A 141 -9.38 1.57 -3.82
N PRO A 142 -8.15 1.11 -3.51
CA PRO A 142 -7.52 0.07 -4.29
C PRO A 142 -8.39 -1.19 -4.28
N ILE A 143 -8.50 -1.86 -5.42
CA ILE A 143 -9.25 -3.11 -5.55
C ILE A 143 -8.26 -4.23 -5.83
N ILE A 144 -8.38 -5.33 -5.10
CA ILE A 144 -7.70 -6.57 -5.41
C ILE A 144 -8.64 -7.45 -6.21
N GLU A 145 -8.19 -7.86 -7.38
CA GLU A 145 -8.81 -8.87 -8.23
C GLU A 145 -8.12 -10.20 -8.01
N ILE A 146 -8.87 -11.22 -7.61
CA ILE A 146 -8.43 -12.61 -7.50
C ILE A 146 -9.10 -13.40 -8.61
N THR A 147 -8.32 -14.02 -9.48
CA THR A 147 -8.84 -14.98 -10.47
C THR A 147 -8.70 -16.40 -9.90
N VAL A 148 -9.81 -17.10 -9.77
CA VAL A 148 -9.88 -18.48 -9.30
C VAL A 148 -10.03 -19.41 -10.49
N ASN A 149 -9.25 -20.49 -10.52
CA ASN A 149 -9.16 -21.43 -11.62
C ASN A 149 -8.91 -20.70 -12.96
N GLU A 150 -9.80 -20.87 -13.96
CA GLU A 150 -9.56 -20.29 -15.29
C GLU A 150 -10.11 -18.88 -15.46
N ASN A 151 -11.31 -18.59 -14.93
CA ASN A 151 -12.04 -17.36 -15.27
C ASN A 151 -12.90 -16.74 -14.16
N ALA A 152 -13.09 -17.41 -13.04
CA ALA A 152 -13.91 -16.86 -11.97
C ALA A 152 -13.13 -15.75 -11.21
N VAL A 153 -13.79 -14.65 -10.93
CA VAL A 153 -13.13 -13.48 -10.37
C VAL A 153 -13.82 -13.03 -9.09
N ILE A 154 -13.01 -12.72 -8.07
CA ILE A 154 -13.45 -12.11 -6.81
C ILE A 154 -12.79 -10.78 -6.69
N HIS A 155 -13.52 -9.72 -6.37
CA HIS A 155 -13.00 -8.39 -6.11
C HIS A 155 -13.23 -7.99 -4.66
N PHE A 156 -12.20 -7.46 -4.02
CA PHE A 156 -12.36 -6.77 -2.74
C PHE A 156 -11.65 -5.41 -2.75
N GLU A 157 -12.29 -4.41 -2.16
CA GLU A 157 -11.67 -3.11 -1.96
C GLU A 157 -10.77 -3.14 -0.73
N LEU A 158 -9.64 -2.45 -0.81
CA LEU A 158 -8.75 -2.25 0.32
C LEU A 158 -9.07 -0.94 1.06
N TRP A 159 -8.80 -0.92 2.35
CA TRP A 159 -9.02 0.23 3.23
C TRP A 159 -7.70 0.75 3.84
N PRO A 160 -6.80 1.33 3.02
CA PRO A 160 -5.50 1.81 3.50
C PRO A 160 -5.59 2.94 4.52
N GLU A 161 -6.74 3.62 4.62
CA GLU A 161 -7.00 4.63 5.64
C GLU A 161 -7.04 4.07 7.07
N ILE A 162 -7.34 2.78 7.21
CA ILE A 162 -7.40 2.09 8.52
C ILE A 162 -6.35 1.00 8.68
N ALA A 163 -5.72 0.54 7.60
CA ALA A 163 -4.68 -0.49 7.61
C ALA A 163 -3.62 -0.22 6.52
N PRO A 164 -2.85 0.89 6.60
CA PRO A 164 -1.90 1.25 5.56
C PRO A 164 -0.77 0.23 5.36
N ILE A 165 -0.27 -0.38 6.42
CA ILE A 165 0.86 -1.33 6.37
C ILE A 165 0.42 -2.63 5.73
N ALA A 166 -0.66 -3.24 6.23
CA ALA A 166 -1.17 -4.50 5.71
C ALA A 166 -1.68 -4.38 4.28
N CYS A 167 -2.44 -3.32 3.95
CA CYS A 167 -2.86 -3.04 2.58
C CYS A 167 -1.66 -2.86 1.64
N GLY A 168 -0.65 -2.11 2.07
CA GLY A 168 0.59 -1.89 1.32
C GLY A 168 1.32 -3.20 1.03
N SER A 169 1.42 -4.09 2.01
CA SER A 169 2.02 -5.41 1.86
C SER A 169 1.27 -6.27 0.83
N VAL A 170 -0.05 -6.38 0.95
CA VAL A 170 -0.88 -7.16 0.01
C VAL A 170 -0.77 -6.62 -1.42
N MET A 171 -0.81 -5.29 -1.60
CA MET A 171 -0.63 -4.68 -2.92
C MET A 171 0.74 -5.00 -3.53
N GLN A 172 1.81 -4.90 -2.74
CA GLN A 172 3.16 -5.18 -3.19
C GLN A 172 3.34 -6.64 -3.60
N LEU A 173 2.78 -7.58 -2.82
CA LEU A 173 2.84 -9.01 -3.13
C LEU A 173 2.03 -9.36 -4.40
N ALA A 174 0.88 -8.72 -4.60
CA ALA A 174 0.09 -8.85 -5.82
C ALA A 174 0.85 -8.31 -7.06
N GLU A 175 1.54 -7.17 -6.94
CA GLU A 175 2.40 -6.63 -8.00
C GLU A 175 3.56 -7.56 -8.35
N LYS A 176 4.19 -8.17 -7.33
CA LYS A 176 5.26 -9.16 -7.50
C LYS A 176 4.75 -10.52 -7.97
N LYS A 177 3.44 -10.71 -8.12
CA LYS A 177 2.79 -11.96 -8.51
C LYS A 177 3.03 -13.14 -7.56
N ILE A 178 3.31 -12.85 -6.28
CA ILE A 178 3.62 -13.86 -5.26
C ILE A 178 2.43 -14.77 -4.97
N PHE A 179 1.22 -14.26 -5.16
CA PHE A 179 -0.01 -15.03 -4.97
C PHE A 179 -0.40 -15.91 -6.19
N ASP A 180 0.21 -15.68 -7.36
CA ASP A 180 -0.15 -16.40 -8.58
C ASP A 180 0.27 -17.89 -8.50
N GLY A 181 -0.63 -18.78 -8.93
CA GLY A 181 -0.39 -20.22 -8.95
C GLY A 181 -0.50 -20.90 -7.59
N ARG A 182 -1.03 -20.24 -6.57
CA ARG A 182 -1.24 -20.83 -5.24
C ARG A 182 -2.63 -21.42 -5.09
N ALA A 183 -2.77 -22.43 -4.25
CA ALA A 183 -4.05 -23.04 -3.93
C ALA A 183 -4.80 -22.24 -2.86
N ILE A 184 -6.13 -22.39 -2.84
CA ILE A 184 -6.92 -22.05 -1.67
C ILE A 184 -6.72 -23.18 -0.66
N GLU A 185 -5.93 -22.91 0.37
CA GLU A 185 -5.45 -23.95 1.28
C GLU A 185 -6.42 -24.20 2.44
N ARG A 186 -7.16 -23.17 2.87
CA ARG A 186 -8.13 -23.31 3.94
C ARG A 186 -9.51 -22.79 3.53
N LEU A 187 -10.51 -23.64 3.71
CA LEU A 187 -11.89 -23.30 3.49
C LEU A 187 -12.75 -23.90 4.62
N GLU A 188 -13.22 -23.02 5.49
CA GLU A 188 -14.13 -23.36 6.57
C GLU A 188 -15.54 -22.87 6.19
N PRO A 189 -16.42 -23.75 5.65
CA PRO A 189 -17.76 -23.34 5.22
C PRO A 189 -18.54 -22.62 6.32
N GLY A 190 -19.12 -21.47 5.98
CA GLY A 190 -19.83 -20.62 6.94
C GLY A 190 -18.93 -19.89 7.93
N PHE A 191 -17.59 -19.90 7.75
CA PHE A 191 -16.68 -19.15 8.60
C PHE A 191 -15.68 -18.31 7.80
N VAL A 192 -14.67 -18.93 7.17
CA VAL A 192 -13.64 -18.21 6.40
C VAL A 192 -13.14 -18.98 5.19
N LEU A 193 -12.75 -18.23 4.17
CA LEU A 193 -11.94 -18.65 3.04
C LEU A 193 -10.57 -17.99 3.16
N GLN A 194 -9.50 -18.79 3.23
CA GLN A 194 -8.14 -18.30 3.43
C GLN A 194 -7.22 -18.88 2.33
N PRO A 195 -6.80 -18.05 1.37
CA PRO A 195 -5.99 -18.49 0.23
C PRO A 195 -4.65 -19.08 0.63
N LEU A 196 -3.95 -18.43 1.54
CA LEU A 196 -2.67 -18.89 2.09
C LEU A 196 -2.88 -19.23 3.56
N PHE A 197 -2.47 -20.43 3.98
CA PHE A 197 -2.69 -20.83 5.35
C PHE A 197 -1.42 -21.28 6.08
N PHE A 198 -0.51 -21.97 5.45
CA PHE A 198 0.77 -22.33 6.05
C PHE A 198 1.91 -22.11 5.11
N ASP A 199 2.89 -21.35 5.58
CA ASP A 199 4.09 -21.16 4.81
C ASP A 199 5.33 -20.77 5.60
N GLY A 200 5.58 -21.41 6.72
CA GLY A 200 6.89 -21.38 7.36
C GLY A 200 8.03 -21.92 6.48
N VAL A 201 7.74 -22.22 5.21
CA VAL A 201 8.69 -22.78 4.24
C VAL A 201 9.05 -21.80 3.13
N ASP A 202 8.16 -20.82 2.80
CA ASP A 202 8.42 -19.81 1.76
C ASP A 202 8.70 -18.43 2.40
N PRO A 203 9.96 -18.00 2.47
CA PRO A 203 10.32 -16.71 3.05
C PRO A 203 9.74 -15.50 2.29
N GLN A 204 9.19 -15.69 1.09
CA GLN A 204 8.55 -14.60 0.34
C GLN A 204 7.17 -14.23 0.90
N ILE A 205 6.55 -15.13 1.64
CA ILE A 205 5.23 -14.95 2.24
C ILE A 205 5.23 -15.09 3.77
N ASP A 206 6.33 -15.49 4.36
CA ASP A 206 6.55 -15.45 5.81
C ASP A 206 6.89 -14.03 6.26
N ILE A 207 5.91 -13.13 6.11
CA ILE A 207 6.01 -11.72 6.43
C ILE A 207 5.12 -11.42 7.63
N MET A 208 5.71 -10.83 8.68
CA MET A 208 4.97 -10.34 9.83
C MET A 208 4.95 -8.82 9.83
N VAL A 209 3.80 -8.25 10.19
CA VAL A 209 3.59 -6.80 10.32
C VAL A 209 2.94 -6.48 11.67
N GLU A 210 3.06 -5.23 12.09
CA GLU A 210 2.40 -4.78 13.31
C GLU A 210 0.88 -4.88 13.18
N PRO A 211 0.16 -5.44 14.18
CA PRO A 211 -1.29 -5.54 14.14
C PRO A 211 -1.96 -4.16 14.20
N GLU A 212 -2.47 -3.68 13.08
CA GLU A 212 -3.01 -2.32 12.98
C GLU A 212 -4.33 -2.13 13.73
N PHE A 213 -5.04 -3.20 14.09
CA PHE A 213 -6.19 -3.09 15.01
C PHE A 213 -5.77 -2.63 16.42
N LYS A 214 -4.49 -2.82 16.83
CA LYS A 214 -3.97 -2.32 18.11
C LYS A 214 -3.58 -0.84 18.03
N THR A 215 -3.11 -0.38 16.89
CA THR A 215 -2.55 0.97 16.72
C THR A 215 -3.53 1.94 16.07
N ASN A 216 -4.55 1.44 15.38
CA ASN A 216 -5.61 2.24 14.77
C ASN A 216 -6.99 1.89 15.35
N PRO A 217 -7.57 2.75 16.21
CA PRO A 217 -8.88 2.51 16.80
C PRO A 217 -10.03 2.35 15.80
N GLU A 218 -9.94 2.94 14.61
CA GLU A 218 -10.97 2.79 13.57
C GLU A 218 -10.93 1.39 12.97
N ASN A 219 -9.77 0.75 12.87
CA ASN A 219 -9.66 -0.64 12.45
C ASN A 219 -10.31 -1.58 13.47
N ALA A 220 -10.05 -1.38 14.76
CA ALA A 220 -10.59 -2.20 15.86
C ALA A 220 -12.13 -2.15 15.98
N LYS A 221 -12.77 -1.09 15.47
CA LYS A 221 -14.25 -0.93 15.52
C LYS A 221 -14.98 -1.68 14.41
N ILE A 222 -14.27 -2.19 13.41
CA ILE A 222 -14.91 -2.90 12.31
C ILE A 222 -15.56 -4.19 12.81
N VAL A 223 -16.83 -4.34 12.47
CA VAL A 223 -17.59 -5.56 12.77
C VAL A 223 -17.40 -6.56 11.65
N PHE A 224 -17.05 -7.78 12.00
CA PHE A 224 -16.85 -8.86 11.04
C PHE A 224 -18.17 -9.41 10.53
N GLU A 225 -18.68 -8.81 9.48
CA GLU A 225 -19.79 -9.32 8.67
C GLU A 225 -19.27 -10.24 7.55
N ARG A 226 -20.19 -10.88 6.79
CA ARG A 226 -19.82 -11.61 5.57
C ARG A 226 -19.09 -10.70 4.58
N GLY A 227 -17.98 -11.18 4.04
CA GLY A 227 -17.17 -10.50 3.05
C GLY A 227 -16.12 -9.54 3.59
N ILE A 228 -15.96 -9.41 4.90
CA ILE A 228 -14.81 -8.69 5.47
C ILE A 228 -13.53 -9.44 5.14
N VAL A 229 -12.52 -8.70 4.71
CA VAL A 229 -11.18 -9.20 4.44
C VAL A 229 -10.23 -8.73 5.53
N ALA A 230 -9.57 -9.67 6.18
CA ALA A 230 -8.65 -9.37 7.27
C ALA A 230 -7.37 -10.21 7.18
N MET A 231 -6.29 -9.70 7.76
CA MET A 231 -5.02 -10.43 7.83
C MET A 231 -5.12 -11.57 8.84
N ALA A 232 -4.54 -12.72 8.49
CA ALA A 232 -4.36 -13.83 9.42
C ALA A 232 -3.32 -13.48 10.49
N GLY A 233 -3.28 -14.25 11.56
CA GLY A 233 -2.34 -14.04 12.67
C GLY A 233 -2.95 -14.38 14.01
N ASP A 234 -2.37 -13.81 15.04
CA ASP A 234 -2.82 -13.90 16.44
C ASP A 234 -2.92 -12.48 17.03
N PRO A 235 -3.34 -12.33 18.31
CA PRO A 235 -3.44 -11.01 18.93
C PRO A 235 -2.12 -10.23 19.04
N GLU A 236 -0.97 -10.88 18.92
CA GLU A 236 0.33 -10.22 19.04
C GLU A 236 0.99 -9.97 17.67
N ASN A 237 0.64 -10.78 16.66
CA ASN A 237 1.29 -10.76 15.37
C ASN A 237 0.25 -10.79 14.25
N SER A 238 0.41 -9.94 13.24
CA SER A 238 -0.38 -9.95 12.02
C SER A 238 0.46 -10.42 10.85
N SER A 239 -0.05 -11.30 10.02
CA SER A 239 0.61 -11.62 8.76
C SER A 239 0.62 -10.42 7.83
N GLY A 240 1.68 -10.25 7.05
CA GLY A 240 1.75 -9.29 5.95
C GLY A 240 1.36 -9.88 4.60
N SER A 241 1.10 -11.20 4.53
CA SER A 241 0.80 -11.91 3.28
C SER A 241 -0.48 -12.72 3.33
N GLN A 242 -0.78 -13.34 4.47
CA GLN A 242 -1.91 -14.24 4.61
C GLN A 242 -3.15 -13.45 5.03
N TYR A 243 -4.17 -13.48 4.23
CA TYR A 243 -5.46 -12.87 4.51
C TYR A 243 -6.60 -13.88 4.36
N TYR A 244 -7.72 -13.58 4.96
CA TYR A 244 -8.93 -14.38 4.83
C TYR A 244 -10.15 -13.51 4.53
N ILE A 245 -11.14 -14.11 3.90
CA ILE A 245 -12.46 -13.54 3.64
C ILE A 245 -13.46 -14.22 4.57
N THR A 246 -14.24 -13.45 5.32
CA THR A 246 -15.30 -13.99 6.16
C THR A 246 -16.50 -14.45 5.32
N LEU A 247 -16.97 -15.65 5.53
CA LEU A 247 -18.13 -16.25 4.84
C LEU A 247 -19.45 -16.04 5.62
N ALA A 248 -19.34 -15.69 6.90
CA ALA A 248 -20.47 -15.30 7.75
C ALA A 248 -20.03 -14.26 8.77
N ALA A 249 -20.97 -13.65 9.46
CA ALA A 249 -20.68 -12.76 10.60
C ALA A 249 -20.00 -13.54 11.74
N SER A 250 -18.99 -12.94 12.37
CA SER A 250 -18.23 -13.59 13.43
C SER A 250 -17.79 -12.62 14.50
N GLU A 251 -18.57 -12.45 15.56
CA GLU A 251 -18.27 -11.52 16.67
C GLU A 251 -16.94 -11.80 17.36
N ARG A 252 -16.50 -13.07 17.41
CA ARG A 252 -15.22 -13.48 18.02
C ARG A 252 -14.00 -12.89 17.34
N LEU A 253 -14.14 -12.41 16.09
CA LEU A 253 -13.04 -11.79 15.34
C LEU A 253 -12.95 -10.29 15.60
N ASN A 254 -14.02 -9.65 16.08
CA ASN A 254 -14.09 -8.21 16.30
C ASN A 254 -12.96 -7.73 17.22
N GLY A 255 -12.20 -6.73 16.75
CA GLY A 255 -11.11 -6.13 17.50
C GLY A 255 -9.88 -7.02 17.74
N ASN A 256 -9.78 -8.18 17.06
CA ASN A 256 -8.69 -9.14 17.24
C ASN A 256 -7.85 -9.38 15.99
N PHE A 257 -8.25 -8.82 14.85
CA PHE A 257 -7.55 -8.99 13.57
C PHE A 257 -7.54 -7.69 12.76
N THR A 258 -6.46 -7.45 12.04
CA THR A 258 -6.32 -6.29 11.17
C THR A 258 -7.22 -6.42 9.94
N VAL A 259 -8.29 -5.64 9.89
CA VAL A 259 -9.17 -5.56 8.72
C VAL A 259 -8.50 -4.73 7.64
N ILE A 260 -8.46 -5.27 6.42
CA ILE A 260 -7.85 -4.61 5.26
C ILE A 260 -8.85 -4.20 4.19
N GLY A 261 -10.10 -4.69 4.25
CA GLY A 261 -11.08 -4.37 3.22
C GLY A 261 -12.34 -5.21 3.27
N LYS A 262 -13.07 -5.18 2.15
CA LYS A 262 -14.35 -5.90 1.99
C LYS A 262 -14.54 -6.36 0.55
N VAL A 263 -15.13 -7.53 0.37
CA VAL A 263 -15.58 -8.03 -0.94
C VAL A 263 -16.66 -7.10 -1.50
N ILE A 264 -16.49 -6.74 -2.76
CA ILE A 264 -17.41 -5.84 -3.50
C ILE A 264 -18.06 -6.52 -4.71
N ASP A 265 -17.45 -7.60 -5.22
CA ASP A 265 -17.96 -8.35 -6.37
C ASP A 265 -17.40 -9.79 -6.38
N GLY A 266 -17.98 -10.69 -7.19
CA GLY A 266 -17.56 -12.08 -7.29
C GLY A 266 -18.24 -13.00 -6.27
N TRP A 267 -19.40 -12.62 -5.77
CA TRP A 267 -20.15 -13.37 -4.77
C TRP A 267 -20.58 -14.77 -5.26
N ASP A 268 -20.88 -14.91 -6.55
CA ASP A 268 -21.23 -16.20 -7.15
C ASP A 268 -20.09 -17.23 -7.01
N GLU A 269 -18.84 -16.75 -7.17
CA GLU A 269 -17.66 -17.60 -6.99
C GLU A 269 -17.41 -17.93 -5.53
N ILE A 270 -17.57 -16.97 -4.62
CA ILE A 270 -17.49 -17.23 -3.18
C ILE A 270 -18.54 -18.26 -2.77
N GLU A 271 -19.76 -18.13 -3.25
CA GLU A 271 -20.85 -19.07 -2.97
C GLU A 271 -20.55 -20.46 -3.55
N ARG A 272 -19.99 -20.54 -4.76
CA ARG A 272 -19.52 -21.81 -5.34
C ARG A 272 -18.47 -22.47 -4.45
N LEU A 273 -17.48 -21.70 -4.00
CA LEU A 273 -16.42 -22.19 -3.12
C LEU A 273 -16.96 -22.69 -1.78
N GLU A 274 -17.96 -22.02 -1.20
CA GLU A 274 -18.58 -22.48 0.05
C GLU A 274 -19.27 -23.87 -0.07
N HIS A 275 -19.57 -24.31 -1.30
CA HIS A 275 -20.24 -25.58 -1.57
C HIS A 275 -19.34 -26.69 -2.16
N VAL A 276 -18.02 -26.42 -2.30
CA VAL A 276 -17.08 -27.46 -2.70
C VAL A 276 -16.90 -28.48 -1.59
N GLU A 277 -16.62 -29.72 -1.96
CA GLU A 277 -16.29 -30.75 -1.00
C GLU A 277 -14.98 -30.42 -0.28
N VAL A 278 -14.98 -30.52 1.03
CA VAL A 278 -13.81 -30.26 1.87
C VAL A 278 -13.43 -31.52 2.66
N GLU A 279 -12.16 -31.64 2.97
CA GLU A 279 -11.61 -32.69 3.85
C GLU A 279 -10.90 -32.07 5.03
N GLU A 280 -10.88 -32.80 6.15
CA GLU A 280 -10.10 -32.43 7.32
C GLU A 280 -8.60 -32.60 7.06
N ALA A 281 -7.81 -31.61 7.44
CA ALA A 281 -6.36 -31.61 7.39
C ALA A 281 -5.79 -31.15 8.73
N ILE A 282 -4.56 -31.55 9.01
CA ILE A 282 -3.88 -31.22 10.25
C ILE A 282 -2.59 -30.47 9.89
N GLU A 283 -2.43 -29.29 10.47
CA GLU A 283 -1.17 -28.54 10.34
C GLU A 283 -0.05 -29.26 11.10
N PRO A 284 1.06 -29.61 10.39
CA PRO A 284 2.08 -30.50 10.98
C PRO A 284 2.83 -29.94 12.19
N GLN A 285 2.95 -28.60 12.31
CA GLN A 285 3.76 -27.99 13.38
C GLN A 285 2.95 -27.75 14.65
N SER A 286 1.72 -27.23 14.52
CA SER A 286 0.85 -26.87 15.65
C SER A 286 -0.15 -27.94 16.02
N GLY A 287 -0.43 -28.89 15.10
CA GLY A 287 -1.52 -29.85 15.25
C GLY A 287 -2.91 -29.23 15.04
N PHE A 288 -3.00 -28.01 14.48
CA PHE A 288 -4.25 -27.34 14.23
C PHE A 288 -5.04 -28.07 13.15
N VAL A 289 -6.31 -28.37 13.45
CA VAL A 289 -7.24 -29.03 12.52
C VAL A 289 -7.99 -27.99 11.71
N TYR A 290 -7.99 -28.15 10.40
CA TYR A 290 -8.67 -27.25 9.46
C TYR A 290 -9.26 -28.02 8.29
N HIS A 291 -10.10 -27.36 7.46
CA HIS A 291 -10.65 -27.96 6.26
C HIS A 291 -10.00 -27.34 5.01
N ARG A 292 -9.75 -28.18 4.01
CA ARG A 292 -9.28 -27.77 2.69
C ARG A 292 -10.15 -28.38 1.58
N PRO A 293 -10.24 -27.75 0.40
CA PRO A 293 -10.93 -28.34 -0.73
C PRO A 293 -10.34 -29.70 -1.13
N VAL A 294 -11.19 -30.73 -1.29
CA VAL A 294 -10.77 -32.05 -1.79
C VAL A 294 -10.18 -31.94 -3.19
N LYS A 295 -10.86 -31.17 -4.06
CA LYS A 295 -10.34 -30.81 -5.37
C LYS A 295 -9.66 -29.43 -5.24
N THR A 296 -8.40 -29.37 -5.59
CA THR A 296 -7.62 -28.12 -5.51
C THR A 296 -8.30 -26.99 -6.25
N GLU A 297 -8.57 -25.90 -5.56
CA GLU A 297 -9.04 -24.63 -6.10
C GLU A 297 -7.83 -23.69 -6.20
N MET A 298 -7.51 -23.26 -7.44
CA MET A 298 -6.27 -22.51 -7.71
C MET A 298 -6.53 -21.02 -7.84
N ILE A 299 -5.70 -20.24 -7.18
CA ILE A 299 -5.56 -18.80 -7.45
C ILE A 299 -4.58 -18.66 -8.62
N THR A 300 -5.10 -18.43 -9.80
CA THR A 300 -4.29 -18.34 -11.02
C THR A 300 -3.67 -16.96 -11.19
N LYS A 301 -4.31 -15.93 -10.61
CA LYS A 301 -3.84 -14.54 -10.75
C LYS A 301 -4.37 -13.67 -9.61
N VAL A 302 -3.52 -12.82 -9.05
CA VAL A 302 -3.94 -11.73 -8.14
C VAL A 302 -3.37 -10.41 -8.64
N ARG A 303 -4.22 -9.42 -8.80
CA ARG A 303 -3.81 -8.08 -9.28
C ARG A 303 -4.47 -6.99 -8.45
N CYS A 304 -3.72 -5.92 -8.28
CA CYS A 304 -4.31 -4.69 -7.81
C CYS A 304 -4.80 -3.90 -9.04
N ILE A 305 -6.11 -3.72 -9.12
CA ILE A 305 -6.77 -2.96 -10.20
C ILE A 305 -7.32 -1.64 -9.66
N LYS A 306 -7.66 -0.76 -10.57
CA LYS A 306 -8.18 0.58 -10.26
C LYS A 306 -9.66 0.55 -10.00
#